data_e180da8bb7db9895962b04b5d5305a61
#
_entry.id   e180da8bb7db9895962b04b5d5305a61
#
_cell.length_a   1.000
_cell.length_b   1.000
_cell.length_c   1.000
_cell.angle_alpha   90.00
_cell.angle_beta   90.00
_cell.angle_gamma   90.00
#
_symmetry.space_group_name_H-M   'P 1'
#
loop_
_entity.id
_entity.type
_entity.pdbx_description
1 polymer ?
#
loop_
_entity_poly.entity_id
_entity_poly.type
_entity_poly.pdbx_seq_one_letter_code
_entity_poly.pdbx_strand_id
1 'polypeptide(L)'
;QQRVRMSNCGSGYVWLKLQDNDRYETTATRLYGPQGLVSDLTALQGKYSYINYLTTDPDGRPMFYGSRAAAGSAYGNVYDVLDADGKVVLQGLSSCTGYYSNSLNALPDHVFAAQRGFYVGWMDTSGNWLYCQSIFSSATADDEPSYGY
;
A
#
# COMPACT_ATOMS: atom_id res chain seq x y z
N GLN A 1 -10.55 26.63 3.11
CA GLN A 1 -11.34 25.67 3.88
C GLN A 1 -10.74 24.27 3.81
N GLN A 2 -10.66 23.61 4.93
CA GLN A 2 -10.11 22.26 4.98
C GLN A 2 -11.22 21.23 5.12
N ARG A 3 -11.06 20.13 4.42
CA ARG A 3 -11.91 18.96 4.56
C ARG A 3 -11.15 17.88 5.32
N VAL A 4 -11.81 17.23 6.26
CA VAL A 4 -11.27 16.09 6.98
C VAL A 4 -11.82 14.81 6.37
N ARG A 5 -10.94 13.90 6.03
CA ARG A 5 -11.32 12.55 5.59
C ARG A 5 -10.74 11.56 6.58
N MET A 6 -11.59 10.67 7.06
CA MET A 6 -11.18 9.61 7.98
C MET A 6 -11.52 8.26 7.37
N SER A 7 -10.62 7.29 7.54
CA SER A 7 -10.82 5.92 7.13
C SER A 7 -10.45 4.99 8.27
N ASN A 8 -11.29 3.99 8.52
CA ASN A 8 -11.00 2.97 9.52
C ASN A 8 -10.00 1.98 8.94
N CYS A 9 -8.91 1.75 9.66
CA CYS A 9 -7.87 0.79 9.26
C CYS A 9 -7.95 -0.52 10.05
N GLY A 10 -9.06 -0.77 10.74
CA GLY A 10 -9.22 -1.94 11.59
C GLY A 10 -8.46 -1.82 12.91
N SER A 11 -8.78 -2.70 13.86
CA SER A 11 -8.09 -2.82 15.16
C SER A 11 -7.99 -1.52 15.96
N GLY A 12 -8.92 -0.59 15.75
CA GLY A 12 -8.94 0.70 16.45
C GLY A 12 -8.04 1.77 15.87
N TYR A 13 -7.49 1.56 14.68
CA TYR A 13 -6.69 2.57 13.98
C TYR A 13 -7.54 3.38 13.02
N VAL A 14 -7.24 4.68 12.92
CA VAL A 14 -7.91 5.61 12.03
C VAL A 14 -6.88 6.38 11.22
N TRP A 15 -7.08 6.38 9.92
CA TRP A 15 -6.29 7.12 8.95
C TRP A 15 -6.97 8.47 8.70
N LEU A 16 -6.27 9.56 8.96
CA LEU A 16 -6.83 10.90 8.82
C LEU A 16 -6.06 11.68 7.75
N LYS A 17 -6.81 12.26 6.83
CA LYS A 17 -6.27 13.19 5.83
C LYS A 17 -6.96 14.53 5.96
N LEU A 18 -6.17 15.58 6.03
CA LEU A 18 -6.65 16.94 5.89
C LEU A 18 -6.43 17.39 4.45
N GLN A 19 -7.45 17.92 3.82
CA GLN A 19 -7.43 18.33 2.42
C GLN A 19 -7.88 19.77 2.29
N ASP A 20 -7.13 20.55 1.52
CA ASP A 20 -7.53 21.89 1.15
C ASP A 20 -8.56 21.83 0.04
N ASN A 21 -9.76 22.33 0.29
CA ASN A 21 -10.85 22.30 -0.68
C ASN A 21 -10.58 23.18 -1.91
N ASP A 22 -9.83 24.27 -1.74
CA ASP A 22 -9.59 25.21 -2.82
C ASP A 22 -8.52 24.73 -3.79
N ARG A 23 -7.56 23.96 -3.29
CA ARG A 23 -6.45 23.43 -4.08
C ARG A 23 -6.56 21.95 -4.36
N TYR A 24 -7.50 21.26 -3.72
CA TYR A 24 -7.65 19.80 -3.78
C TYR A 24 -6.38 19.06 -3.37
N GLU A 25 -5.60 19.65 -2.50
CA GLU A 25 -4.34 19.06 -2.01
C GLU A 25 -4.53 18.52 -0.60
N THR A 26 -3.89 17.36 -0.35
CA THR A 26 -3.80 16.83 1.01
C THR A 26 -2.70 17.61 1.75
N THR A 27 -3.07 18.25 2.86
CA THR A 27 -2.15 19.11 3.62
C THR A 27 -1.57 18.40 4.85
N ALA A 28 -2.22 17.35 5.32
CA ALA A 28 -1.70 16.54 6.42
C ALA A 28 -2.22 15.11 6.31
N THR A 29 -1.41 14.18 6.78
CA THR A 29 -1.73 12.76 6.81
C THR A 29 -1.25 12.18 8.13
N ARG A 30 -2.17 11.63 8.93
CA ARG A 30 -1.86 11.15 10.28
C ARG A 30 -2.55 9.83 10.57
N LEU A 31 -1.87 8.99 11.31
CA LEU A 31 -2.41 7.73 11.80
C LEU A 31 -2.64 7.84 13.32
N TYR A 32 -3.87 7.56 13.73
CA TYR A 32 -4.25 7.50 15.14
C TYR A 32 -4.60 6.07 15.52
N GLY A 33 -4.18 5.67 16.69
CA GLY A 33 -4.55 4.40 17.31
C GLY A 33 -5.45 4.61 18.51
N PRO A 34 -5.78 3.52 19.23
CA PRO A 34 -6.65 3.62 20.41
C PRO A 34 -6.11 4.52 21.51
N GLN A 35 -4.82 4.78 21.53
CA GLN A 35 -4.17 5.59 22.56
C GLN A 35 -3.68 6.95 22.05
N GLY A 36 -4.09 7.35 20.85
CA GLY A 36 -3.75 8.65 20.30
C GLY A 36 -2.92 8.56 19.02
N LEU A 37 -2.17 9.61 18.75
CA LEU A 37 -1.35 9.72 17.55
C LEU A 37 -0.26 8.64 17.53
N VAL A 38 -0.27 7.83 16.46
CA VAL A 38 0.77 6.82 16.21
C VAL A 38 1.91 7.42 15.39
N SER A 39 1.56 8.08 14.27
CA SER A 39 2.56 8.68 13.39
C SER A 39 1.96 9.82 12.59
N ASP A 40 2.79 10.82 12.33
CA ASP A 40 2.49 11.91 11.41
C ASP A 40 3.26 11.65 10.12
N LEU A 41 2.53 11.27 9.08
CA LEU A 41 3.10 10.90 7.79
C LEU A 41 3.04 12.04 6.78
N THR A 42 2.76 13.27 7.24
CA THR A 42 2.63 14.45 6.38
C THR A 42 3.89 14.68 5.53
N ALA A 43 5.07 14.43 6.08
CA ALA A 43 6.33 14.62 5.36
C ALA A 43 6.48 13.68 4.15
N LEU A 44 5.76 12.58 4.10
CA LEU A 44 5.80 11.63 2.98
C LEU A 44 5.01 12.12 1.77
N GLN A 45 4.20 13.14 1.92
CA GLN A 45 3.40 13.68 0.82
C GLN A 45 4.25 14.29 -0.30
N GLY A 46 5.47 14.73 0.01
CA GLY A 46 6.39 15.20 -1.01
C GLY A 46 7.00 14.07 -1.84
N LYS A 47 7.00 12.85 -1.32
CA LYS A 47 7.55 11.68 -1.99
C LYS A 47 6.49 10.91 -2.76
N TYR A 48 5.27 10.85 -2.24
CA TYR A 48 4.18 10.06 -2.83
C TYR A 48 3.05 10.95 -3.31
N SER A 49 2.48 10.59 -4.46
CA SER A 49 1.27 11.26 -4.98
C SER A 49 0.09 11.02 -4.07
N TYR A 50 0.00 9.83 -3.51
CA TYR A 50 -1.00 9.47 -2.50
C TYR A 50 -0.50 8.28 -1.69
N ILE A 51 -1.09 8.12 -0.50
CA ILE A 51 -0.83 7.02 0.42
C ILE A 51 -2.19 6.47 0.84
N ASN A 52 -2.37 5.15 0.73
CA ASN A 52 -3.62 4.49 1.10
C ASN A 52 -3.36 3.27 1.98
N TYR A 53 -4.37 2.89 2.77
CA TYR A 53 -4.34 1.68 3.56
C TYR A 53 -4.26 0.45 2.66
N LEU A 54 -3.41 -0.50 3.03
CA LEU A 54 -3.21 -1.73 2.28
C LEU A 54 -3.74 -2.96 3.02
N THR A 55 -3.19 -3.23 4.18
CA THR A 55 -3.54 -4.39 5.01
C THR A 55 -3.05 -4.16 6.43
N THR A 56 -3.32 -5.13 7.30
CA THR A 56 -2.83 -5.12 8.68
C THR A 56 -1.70 -6.14 8.81
N ASP A 57 -0.62 -5.77 9.48
CA ASP A 57 0.50 -6.66 9.71
C ASP A 57 0.19 -7.70 10.80
N PRO A 58 1.04 -8.74 10.99
CA PRO A 58 0.77 -9.76 12.00
C PRO A 58 0.70 -9.24 13.44
N ASP A 59 1.25 -8.06 13.72
CA ASP A 59 1.18 -7.44 15.05
C ASP A 59 -0.06 -6.58 15.22
N GLY A 60 -0.95 -6.56 14.22
CA GLY A 60 -2.20 -5.81 14.28
C GLY A 60 -2.07 -4.34 13.90
N ARG A 61 -0.92 -3.91 13.37
CA ARG A 61 -0.70 -2.52 12.96
C ARG A 61 -0.98 -2.36 11.46
N PRO A 62 -1.57 -1.23 11.05
CA PRO A 62 -1.88 -1.02 9.65
C PRO A 62 -0.62 -0.80 8.80
N MET A 63 -0.68 -1.27 7.57
CA MET A 63 0.31 -1.02 6.53
C MET A 63 -0.33 -0.24 5.40
N PHE A 64 0.48 0.57 4.73
CA PHE A 64 0.04 1.47 3.67
C PHE A 64 0.86 1.25 2.40
N TYR A 65 0.34 1.75 1.29
CA TYR A 65 1.14 1.85 0.08
C TYR A 65 1.12 3.29 -0.44
N GLY A 66 2.26 3.73 -0.95
CA GLY A 66 2.42 5.05 -1.55
C GLY A 66 2.76 4.93 -3.02
N SER A 67 2.13 5.77 -3.84
CA SER A 67 2.37 5.82 -5.27
C SER A 67 3.38 6.92 -5.60
N ARG A 68 4.38 6.58 -6.39
CA ARG A 68 5.37 7.54 -6.88
C ARG A 68 5.74 7.26 -8.32
N ALA A 69 6.34 8.25 -8.99
CA ALA A 69 6.82 8.06 -10.35
C ALA A 69 7.97 7.05 -10.38
N ALA A 70 7.95 6.16 -11.35
CA ALA A 70 9.05 5.24 -11.60
C ALA A 70 10.27 6.01 -12.12
N ALA A 71 11.44 5.66 -11.64
CA ALA A 71 12.68 6.28 -12.09
C ALA A 71 12.87 6.05 -13.60
N GLY A 72 13.17 7.11 -14.33
CA GLY A 72 13.40 7.04 -15.76
C GLY A 72 12.16 6.88 -16.64
N SER A 73 10.96 6.95 -16.06
CA SER A 73 9.71 6.86 -16.80
C SER A 73 8.90 8.13 -16.61
N ALA A 74 8.41 8.67 -17.73
CA ALA A 74 7.53 9.85 -17.68
C ALA A 74 6.09 9.50 -17.30
N TYR A 75 5.68 8.26 -17.45
CA TYR A 75 4.29 7.84 -17.30
C TYR A 75 4.08 6.66 -16.35
N GLY A 76 5.15 6.03 -15.92
CA GLY A 76 5.05 4.87 -15.05
C GLY A 76 4.98 5.26 -13.59
N ASN A 77 4.11 4.56 -12.84
CA ASN A 77 4.07 4.66 -11.39
C ASN A 77 4.51 3.33 -10.78
N VAL A 78 5.14 3.43 -9.63
CA VAL A 78 5.46 2.28 -8.78
C VAL A 78 4.96 2.56 -7.37
N TYR A 79 4.88 1.50 -6.58
CA TYR A 79 4.29 1.55 -5.25
C TYR A 79 5.30 1.03 -4.23
N ASP A 80 5.45 1.78 -3.16
CA ASP A 80 6.20 1.33 -1.99
C ASP A 80 5.21 0.95 -0.89
N VAL A 81 5.50 -0.11 -0.16
CA VAL A 81 4.72 -0.51 1.00
C VAL A 81 5.38 0.05 2.24
N LEU A 82 4.57 0.69 3.09
CA LEU A 82 5.00 1.41 4.28
C LEU A 82 4.40 0.75 5.52
N ASP A 83 5.15 0.69 6.61
CA ASP A 83 4.59 0.31 7.89
C ASP A 83 3.87 1.48 8.58
N ALA A 84 3.34 1.24 9.78
CA ALA A 84 2.58 2.24 10.53
C ALA A 84 3.43 3.44 10.97
N ASP A 85 4.74 3.31 11.00
CA ASP A 85 5.67 4.39 11.32
C ASP A 85 6.14 5.15 10.09
N GLY A 86 5.66 4.75 8.90
CA GLY A 86 6.04 5.38 7.64
C GLY A 86 7.34 4.85 7.05
N LYS A 87 7.88 3.77 7.60
CA LYS A 87 9.08 3.15 7.07
C LYS A 87 8.75 2.31 5.85
N VAL A 88 9.58 2.42 4.81
CA VAL A 88 9.44 1.61 3.60
C VAL A 88 9.90 0.19 3.90
N VAL A 89 8.99 -0.77 3.72
CA VAL A 89 9.27 -2.20 3.92
C VAL A 89 9.40 -2.96 2.61
N LEU A 90 8.74 -2.49 1.54
CA LEU A 90 8.86 -3.05 0.19
C LEU A 90 8.93 -1.90 -0.80
N GLN A 91 9.80 -2.00 -1.80
CA GLN A 91 10.00 -0.94 -2.78
C GLN A 91 9.62 -1.38 -4.19
N GLY A 92 8.99 -0.46 -4.92
CA GLY A 92 8.94 -0.54 -6.37
C GLY A 92 8.04 -1.62 -6.93
N LEU A 93 6.95 -1.97 -6.25
CA LEU A 93 5.95 -2.85 -6.83
C LEU A 93 5.27 -2.16 -8.01
N SER A 94 5.00 -2.90 -9.08
CA SER A 94 4.27 -2.35 -10.24
C SER A 94 2.80 -2.08 -9.91
N SER A 95 2.24 -2.82 -8.98
CA SER A 95 0.87 -2.63 -8.48
C SER A 95 0.70 -3.32 -7.14
N CYS A 96 -0.23 -2.82 -6.32
CA CYS A 96 -0.67 -3.53 -5.11
C CYS A 96 -2.06 -3.05 -4.69
N THR A 97 -2.81 -3.93 -4.03
CA THR A 97 -4.13 -3.61 -3.48
C THR A 97 -4.50 -4.57 -2.37
N GLY A 98 -5.22 -4.08 -1.37
CA GLY A 98 -5.81 -4.89 -0.30
C GLY A 98 -7.21 -5.40 -0.62
N TYR A 99 -7.72 -5.18 -1.83
CA TYR A 99 -9.05 -5.59 -2.24
C TYR A 99 -9.03 -6.48 -3.46
N TYR A 100 -10.02 -7.35 -3.59
CA TYR A 100 -10.23 -8.07 -4.83
C TYR A 100 -10.59 -7.08 -5.94
N SER A 101 -10.11 -7.36 -7.14
CA SER A 101 -10.46 -6.60 -8.31
C SER A 101 -11.98 -6.61 -8.52
N ASN A 102 -12.54 -5.42 -8.73
CA ASN A 102 -13.98 -5.23 -8.97
C ASN A 102 -14.88 -5.75 -7.83
N SER A 103 -14.33 -5.88 -6.63
CA SER A 103 -15.07 -6.36 -5.47
C SER A 103 -14.89 -5.40 -4.30
N LEU A 104 -15.92 -5.28 -3.47
CA LEU A 104 -15.85 -4.57 -2.21
C LEU A 104 -15.28 -5.45 -1.08
N ASN A 105 -15.03 -6.72 -1.37
CA ASN A 105 -14.49 -7.66 -0.38
C ASN A 105 -13.00 -7.44 -0.21
N ALA A 106 -12.59 -7.16 1.00
CA ALA A 106 -11.18 -7.08 1.33
C ALA A 106 -10.54 -8.46 1.26
N LEU A 107 -9.25 -8.48 0.94
CA LEU A 107 -8.43 -9.68 1.08
C LEU A 107 -8.29 -10.03 2.57
N PRO A 108 -7.97 -11.29 2.91
CA PRO A 108 -7.63 -11.63 4.29
C PRO A 108 -6.56 -10.70 4.85
N ASP A 109 -6.56 -10.52 6.17
CA ASP A 109 -5.50 -9.77 6.85
C ASP A 109 -4.14 -10.41 6.56
N HIS A 110 -3.12 -9.58 6.52
CA HIS A 110 -1.73 -9.99 6.30
C HIS A 110 -1.42 -10.46 4.88
N VAL A 111 -2.34 -10.24 3.94
CA VAL A 111 -2.18 -10.63 2.54
C VAL A 111 -2.64 -9.47 1.67
N PHE A 112 -1.92 -9.24 0.59
CA PHE A 112 -2.35 -8.26 -0.41
C PHE A 112 -2.00 -8.75 -1.82
N ALA A 113 -2.73 -8.24 -2.80
CA ALA A 113 -2.43 -8.53 -4.20
C ALA A 113 -1.34 -7.60 -4.67
N ALA A 114 -0.40 -8.11 -5.47
CA ALA A 114 0.73 -7.33 -5.94
C ALA A 114 1.18 -7.78 -7.33
N GLN A 115 1.82 -6.86 -8.03
CA GLN A 115 2.60 -7.16 -9.22
C GLN A 115 4.04 -6.73 -8.99
N ARG A 116 4.97 -7.65 -9.19
CA ARG A 116 6.40 -7.38 -9.15
C ARG A 116 7.02 -7.88 -10.45
N GLY A 117 7.54 -6.95 -11.26
CA GLY A 117 8.03 -7.30 -12.58
C GLY A 117 6.92 -7.93 -13.42
N PHE A 118 7.16 -9.13 -13.91
CA PHE A 118 6.22 -9.84 -14.79
C PHE A 118 5.34 -10.85 -14.03
N TYR A 119 5.34 -10.80 -12.71
CA TYR A 119 4.56 -11.72 -11.89
C TYR A 119 3.50 -10.98 -11.11
N VAL A 120 2.33 -11.58 -11.05
CA VAL A 120 1.16 -11.05 -10.34
C VAL A 120 0.61 -12.15 -9.45
N GLY A 121 0.18 -11.79 -8.28
CA GLY A 121 -0.37 -12.76 -7.33
C GLY A 121 -0.59 -12.17 -5.96
N TRP A 122 -0.43 -13.02 -4.96
CA TRP A 122 -0.71 -12.71 -3.56
C TRP A 122 0.58 -12.73 -2.78
N MET A 123 0.75 -11.71 -1.95
CA MET A 123 2.00 -11.48 -1.23
C MET A 123 1.69 -11.31 0.25
N ASP A 124 2.59 -11.82 1.12
CA ASP A 124 2.50 -11.54 2.54
C ASP A 124 3.13 -10.19 2.89
N THR A 125 3.01 -9.79 4.15
CA THR A 125 3.49 -8.48 4.61
C THR A 125 5.02 -8.35 4.65
N SER A 126 5.73 -9.44 4.46
CA SER A 126 7.19 -9.46 4.33
C SER A 126 7.67 -9.41 2.88
N GLY A 127 6.73 -9.42 1.92
CA GLY A 127 7.06 -9.38 0.51
C GLY A 127 7.32 -10.74 -0.13
N ASN A 128 6.92 -11.82 0.54
CA ASN A 128 7.02 -13.17 -0.01
C ASN A 128 5.77 -13.52 -0.79
N TRP A 129 5.95 -14.13 -1.95
CA TRP A 129 4.83 -14.65 -2.72
C TRP A 129 4.18 -15.83 -1.98
N LEU A 130 2.87 -15.76 -1.81
CA LEU A 130 2.05 -16.91 -1.40
C LEU A 130 1.58 -17.67 -2.63
N TYR A 131 1.33 -16.96 -3.72
CA TYR A 131 1.01 -17.48 -5.03
C TYR A 131 1.35 -16.40 -6.05
N CYS A 132 1.91 -16.80 -7.19
CA CYS A 132 2.09 -15.87 -8.30
C CYS A 132 2.05 -16.58 -9.65
N GLN A 133 1.84 -15.80 -10.69
CA GLN A 133 1.73 -16.28 -12.06
C GLN A 133 2.33 -15.22 -12.98
N SER A 134 3.01 -15.66 -14.05
CA SER A 134 3.49 -14.75 -15.07
C SER A 134 2.31 -14.10 -15.81
N ILE A 135 2.42 -12.81 -16.08
CA ILE A 135 1.41 -12.07 -16.86
C ILE A 135 1.45 -12.42 -18.35
N PHE A 136 2.51 -13.09 -18.82
CA PHE A 136 2.71 -13.39 -20.25
C PHE A 136 2.38 -14.83 -20.60
N SER A 137 2.13 -15.68 -19.64
CA SER A 137 1.88 -17.09 -19.90
C SER A 137 0.92 -17.65 -18.86
N SER A 138 0.43 -18.87 -19.13
CA SER A 138 -0.35 -19.62 -18.15
C SER A 138 0.53 -20.43 -17.20
N ALA A 139 1.83 -20.13 -17.12
CA ALA A 139 2.75 -20.76 -16.18
C ALA A 139 2.26 -20.58 -14.76
N THR A 140 2.37 -21.63 -13.95
CA THR A 140 2.01 -21.60 -12.55
C THR A 140 3.20 -21.18 -11.68
N ALA A 141 2.96 -21.00 -10.39
CA ALA A 141 4.02 -20.68 -9.45
C ALA A 141 5.12 -21.76 -9.43
N ASP A 142 4.78 -23.03 -9.74
CA ASP A 142 5.74 -24.11 -9.79
C ASP A 142 6.72 -23.98 -10.96
N ASP A 143 6.30 -23.28 -12.02
CA ASP A 143 7.14 -23.04 -13.19
C ASP A 143 7.95 -21.75 -13.07
N GLU A 144 7.75 -21.00 -12.01
CA GLU A 144 8.44 -19.74 -11.82
C GLU A 144 9.88 -19.97 -11.39
N PRO A 145 10.84 -19.22 -11.97
CA PRO A 145 12.20 -19.24 -11.46
C PRO A 145 12.22 -18.78 -10.01
N SER A 146 13.09 -19.37 -9.21
CA SER A 146 13.26 -18.94 -7.82
C SER A 146 13.85 -17.52 -7.79
N TYR A 147 13.13 -16.60 -7.16
CA TYR A 147 13.61 -15.25 -6.93
C TYR A 147 14.06 -15.11 -5.48
N GLY A 148 15.23 -14.52 -5.28
CA GLY A 148 15.71 -14.16 -3.95
C GLY A 148 15.07 -12.85 -3.51
N TYR A 149 13.89 -12.94 -3.02
CA TYR A 149 13.17 -11.79 -2.50
C TYR A 149 13.61 -11.45 -1.10
#